data_9c0039b004a4aef49866d206bea45ab3
#
_entry.id   9c0039b004a4aef49866d206bea45ab3
#
_cell.length_a   1.000
_cell.length_b   1.000
_cell.length_c   1.000
_cell.angle_alpha   90.00
_cell.angle_beta   90.00
_cell.angle_gamma   90.00
#
_symmetry.space_group_name_H-M   'P 1'
#
loop_
_entity.id
_entity.type
_entity.pdbx_description
1 polymer ?
#
loop_
_entity_poly.entity_id
_entity_poly.type
_entity_poly.pdbx_seq_one_letter_code
_entity_poly.pdbx_strand_id
1 'polypeptide(L)'
;MKLLPTSPSARSALLITVGLLGACSHSVVVTTDFPEPLVEPLPLTVGVHYDPALTDYSYTEELPSGGAWSFTLGEVNSKLFDGAFAALFEHTIAVEDTGGTGDPYDGLNAVIEPTLEAFEFSLPRQSRSEQYSVWIRYRLNVYKPDGTLITGWPVSAYGQSDSQTFGKSKSMEQATINALRDAFASIVIGFPKQPGIKAALFPESGDDES
;
A
#
# COMPACT_ATOMS: atom_id res chain seq x y z
N MET A 1 -62.40 47.52 -46.43
CA MET A 1 -61.80 47.50 -45.07
C MET A 1 -61.64 46.00 -44.67
N LYS A 2 -60.49 45.42 -44.97
CA LYS A 2 -60.17 43.98 -44.69
C LYS A 2 -58.98 43.93 -43.75
N LEU A 3 -59.21 43.43 -42.58
CA LEU A 3 -58.17 43.15 -41.56
C LEU A 3 -57.46 41.89 -41.92
N LEU A 4 -56.11 41.89 -41.99
CA LEU A 4 -55.24 40.75 -42.11
C LEU A 4 -54.96 40.14 -40.71
N PRO A 5 -54.92 38.82 -40.56
CA PRO A 5 -54.51 38.17 -39.34
C PRO A 5 -52.99 38.07 -39.26
N THR A 6 -52.46 38.47 -38.16
CA THR A 6 -51.05 38.29 -37.77
C THR A 6 -50.76 36.86 -37.37
N SER A 7 -49.74 36.26 -37.99
CA SER A 7 -49.25 34.89 -37.67
C SER A 7 -48.41 34.92 -36.36
N PRO A 8 -48.53 33.92 -35.48
CA PRO A 8 -47.67 33.80 -34.36
C PRO A 8 -46.29 33.18 -34.72
N SER A 9 -45.25 33.86 -34.34
CA SER A 9 -43.85 33.44 -34.46
C SER A 9 -43.57 32.15 -33.73
N ALA A 10 -43.11 31.12 -34.46
CA ALA A 10 -42.61 29.87 -33.90
C ALA A 10 -41.32 30.12 -33.09
N ARG A 11 -41.38 30.02 -31.79
CA ARG A 11 -40.22 30.00 -30.90
C ARG A 11 -39.65 28.58 -30.94
N SER A 12 -38.55 28.40 -31.69
CA SER A 12 -37.73 27.16 -31.64
C SER A 12 -37.10 27.02 -30.27
N ALA A 13 -37.65 26.13 -29.49
CA ALA A 13 -37.04 25.68 -28.24
C ALA A 13 -35.86 24.74 -28.58
N LEU A 14 -34.64 25.26 -28.49
CA LEU A 14 -33.40 24.48 -28.59
C LEU A 14 -33.23 23.67 -27.31
N LEU A 15 -33.62 22.43 -27.33
CA LEU A 15 -33.36 21.45 -26.26
C LEU A 15 -31.86 21.07 -26.28
N ILE A 16 -31.07 21.68 -25.40
CA ILE A 16 -29.70 21.28 -25.12
C ILE A 16 -29.77 20.01 -24.29
N THR A 17 -29.63 18.87 -24.93
CA THR A 17 -29.45 17.57 -24.28
C THR A 17 -28.00 17.52 -23.76
N VAL A 18 -27.79 17.87 -22.49
CA VAL A 18 -26.54 17.63 -21.78
C VAL A 18 -26.41 16.12 -21.61
N GLY A 19 -25.64 15.51 -22.49
CA GLY A 19 -25.25 14.10 -22.35
C GLY A 19 -24.40 13.95 -21.09
N LEU A 20 -24.94 13.35 -20.04
CA LEU A 20 -24.21 12.83 -18.90
C LEU A 20 -23.31 11.70 -19.41
N LEU A 21 -22.06 12.04 -19.73
CA LEU A 21 -20.99 11.06 -19.92
C LEU A 21 -20.75 10.44 -18.54
N GLY A 22 -21.42 9.34 -18.24
CA GLY A 22 -21.16 8.52 -17.06
C GLY A 22 -19.76 7.94 -17.19
N ALA A 23 -18.76 8.63 -16.66
CA ALA A 23 -17.43 8.06 -16.49
C ALA A 23 -17.57 6.87 -15.53
N CYS A 24 -17.34 5.65 -16.02
CA CYS A 24 -17.27 4.47 -15.17
C CYS A 24 -16.10 4.65 -14.20
N SER A 25 -16.38 4.88 -12.93
CA SER A 25 -15.36 4.91 -11.88
C SER A 25 -15.41 3.62 -11.06
N HIS A 26 -14.25 3.11 -10.73
CA HIS A 26 -14.07 1.91 -9.92
C HIS A 26 -13.32 2.31 -8.64
N SER A 27 -13.95 2.13 -7.49
CA SER A 27 -13.32 2.33 -6.19
C SER A 27 -12.96 0.97 -5.58
N VAL A 28 -11.74 0.84 -5.09
CA VAL A 28 -11.21 -0.33 -4.41
C VAL A 28 -10.79 0.11 -3.01
N VAL A 29 -11.61 -0.23 -2.03
CA VAL A 29 -11.28 -0.06 -0.61
C VAL A 29 -10.86 -1.42 -0.10
N VAL A 30 -9.60 -1.51 0.35
CA VAL A 30 -9.03 -2.79 0.76
C VAL A 30 -9.12 -2.92 2.27
N THR A 31 -9.83 -3.96 2.70
CA THR A 31 -9.88 -4.36 4.11
C THR A 31 -9.55 -5.84 4.20
N THR A 32 -8.51 -6.18 4.93
CA THR A 32 -8.12 -7.58 5.15
C THR A 32 -7.44 -7.71 6.50
N ASP A 33 -7.50 -8.91 7.05
CA ASP A 33 -6.68 -9.31 8.18
C ASP A 33 -5.51 -10.15 7.66
N PHE A 34 -4.41 -10.08 8.38
CA PHE A 34 -3.22 -10.87 8.08
C PHE A 34 -3.17 -12.08 9.01
N PRO A 35 -2.79 -13.27 8.51
CA PRO A 35 -2.66 -14.43 9.37
C PRO A 35 -1.52 -14.20 10.38
N GLU A 36 -1.71 -14.66 11.60
CA GLU A 36 -0.65 -14.66 12.60
C GLU A 36 0.45 -15.65 12.18
N PRO A 37 1.68 -15.19 11.92
CA PRO A 37 2.74 -16.08 11.46
C PRO A 37 3.33 -16.88 12.62
N LEU A 38 3.69 -18.12 12.33
CA LEU A 38 4.37 -18.99 13.30
C LEU A 38 5.88 -18.77 13.22
N VAL A 39 6.32 -17.62 13.72
CA VAL A 39 7.76 -17.27 13.83
C VAL A 39 8.09 -16.98 15.29
N GLU A 40 9.35 -17.20 15.65
CA GLU A 40 9.86 -16.82 16.97
C GLU A 40 10.23 -15.34 16.93
N PRO A 41 9.65 -14.48 17.79
CA PRO A 41 10.00 -13.07 17.82
C PRO A 41 11.47 -12.85 18.17
N LEU A 42 12.07 -11.87 17.51
CA LEU A 42 13.42 -11.44 17.82
C LEU A 42 13.44 -10.69 19.16
N PRO A 43 14.42 -10.94 20.04
CA PRO A 43 14.50 -10.29 21.35
C PRO A 43 15.00 -8.82 21.21
N LEU A 44 14.27 -8.03 20.45
CA LEU A 44 14.57 -6.65 20.13
C LEU A 44 13.39 -5.75 20.50
N THR A 45 13.73 -4.54 20.96
CA THR A 45 12.79 -3.43 21.09
C THR A 45 13.03 -2.46 19.94
N VAL A 46 12.04 -2.25 19.09
CA VAL A 46 12.17 -1.37 17.92
C VAL A 46 11.15 -0.22 17.96
N GLY A 47 11.62 0.97 17.58
CA GLY A 47 10.75 2.09 17.25
C GLY A 47 10.14 1.90 15.87
N VAL A 48 8.86 2.26 15.69
CA VAL A 48 8.21 2.24 14.38
C VAL A 48 7.72 3.65 14.08
N HIS A 49 8.20 4.21 12.99
CA HIS A 49 7.78 5.50 12.47
C HIS A 49 6.90 5.31 11.23
N TYR A 50 5.71 5.89 11.24
CA TYR A 50 4.81 5.89 10.07
C TYR A 50 4.67 7.30 9.51
N ASP A 51 5.21 7.52 8.32
CA ASP A 51 4.96 8.74 7.58
C ASP A 51 3.50 8.80 7.09
N PRO A 52 2.81 9.97 7.15
CA PRO A 52 1.47 10.14 6.60
C PRO A 52 1.33 9.74 5.13
N ALA A 53 2.39 9.83 4.34
CA ALA A 53 2.38 9.33 2.96
C ALA A 53 2.11 7.82 2.85
N LEU A 54 2.38 7.03 3.89
CA LEU A 54 2.04 5.61 3.96
C LEU A 54 0.62 5.39 4.52
N THR A 55 0.31 6.07 5.65
CA THR A 55 -0.94 5.84 6.41
C THR A 55 -2.17 6.46 5.77
N ASP A 56 -1.99 7.49 4.93
CA ASP A 56 -3.05 8.15 4.17
C ASP A 56 -2.99 7.80 2.67
N TYR A 57 -2.21 6.77 2.31
CA TYR A 57 -1.95 6.45 0.90
C TYR A 57 -3.23 6.15 0.14
N SER A 58 -3.40 6.88 -0.94
CA SER A 58 -4.41 6.65 -1.96
C SER A 58 -3.81 6.78 -3.36
N TYR A 59 -4.30 6.00 -4.30
CA TYR A 59 -3.84 6.01 -5.69
C TYR A 59 -5.04 6.14 -6.63
N THR A 60 -4.92 6.98 -7.64
CA THR A 60 -5.98 7.12 -8.66
C THR A 60 -5.33 7.19 -10.04
N GLU A 61 -5.87 6.41 -10.98
CA GLU A 61 -5.44 6.39 -12.37
C GLU A 61 -6.65 6.34 -13.30
N GLU A 62 -6.64 7.16 -14.35
CA GLU A 62 -7.62 7.13 -15.41
C GLU A 62 -7.06 6.39 -16.62
N LEU A 63 -7.68 5.26 -16.94
CA LEU A 63 -7.25 4.42 -18.05
C LEU A 63 -7.98 4.80 -19.34
N PRO A 64 -7.30 4.83 -20.51
CA PRO A 64 -7.91 5.16 -21.81
C PRO A 64 -9.10 4.26 -22.17
N SER A 65 -9.12 3.03 -21.69
CA SER A 65 -10.21 2.07 -21.93
C SER A 65 -10.50 1.26 -20.66
N GLY A 66 -11.01 1.87 -19.62
CA GLY A 66 -11.27 1.12 -18.38
C GLY A 66 -11.88 1.96 -17.27
N GLY A 67 -12.01 3.27 -17.52
CA GLY A 67 -12.51 4.24 -16.56
C GLY A 67 -11.45 4.63 -15.51
N ALA A 68 -11.85 5.40 -14.53
CA ALA A 68 -11.02 5.79 -13.41
C ALA A 68 -11.00 4.69 -12.35
N TRP A 69 -9.81 4.39 -11.84
CA TRP A 69 -9.59 3.44 -10.74
C TRP A 69 -9.01 4.20 -9.56
N SER A 70 -9.58 4.03 -8.39
CA SER A 70 -9.08 4.60 -7.15
C SER A 70 -8.90 3.51 -6.10
N PHE A 71 -7.78 3.58 -5.38
CA PHE A 71 -7.40 2.64 -4.33
C PHE A 71 -7.16 3.40 -3.04
N THR A 72 -7.69 2.91 -1.94
CA THR A 72 -7.42 3.42 -0.59
C THR A 72 -6.70 2.33 0.19
N LEU A 73 -5.41 2.57 0.49
CA LEU A 73 -4.52 1.57 1.07
C LEU A 73 -3.94 1.99 2.43
N GLY A 74 -4.14 3.24 2.87
CA GLY A 74 -3.50 3.76 4.09
C GLY A 74 -3.76 2.89 5.32
N GLU A 75 -5.02 2.62 5.63
CA GLU A 75 -5.39 1.80 6.81
C GLU A 75 -4.84 0.37 6.72
N VAL A 76 -4.91 -0.26 5.54
CA VAL A 76 -4.43 -1.63 5.38
C VAL A 76 -2.90 -1.71 5.38
N ASN A 77 -2.19 -0.66 4.96
CA ASN A 77 -0.74 -0.55 5.11
C ASN A 77 -0.34 -0.55 6.59
N SER A 78 -1.00 0.28 7.41
CA SER A 78 -0.75 0.30 8.86
C SER A 78 -0.97 -1.08 9.48
N LYS A 79 -2.10 -1.73 9.20
CA LYS A 79 -2.39 -3.09 9.68
C LYS A 79 -1.36 -4.12 9.24
N LEU A 80 -0.86 -4.02 8.00
CA LEU A 80 0.16 -4.91 7.47
C LEU A 80 1.44 -4.81 8.31
N PHE A 81 1.94 -3.59 8.51
CA PHE A 81 3.20 -3.37 9.21
C PHE A 81 3.07 -3.61 10.71
N ASP A 82 1.96 -3.20 11.34
CA ASP A 82 1.68 -3.50 12.75
C ASP A 82 1.70 -5.02 13.00
N GLY A 83 1.00 -5.78 12.15
CA GLY A 83 0.99 -7.24 12.25
C GLY A 83 2.35 -7.88 11.99
N ALA A 84 3.09 -7.40 10.98
CA ALA A 84 4.41 -7.93 10.65
C ALA A 84 5.43 -7.64 11.76
N PHE A 85 5.44 -6.43 12.32
CA PHE A 85 6.38 -6.06 13.37
C PHE A 85 6.03 -6.67 14.72
N ALA A 86 4.74 -6.79 15.05
CA ALA A 86 4.32 -7.53 16.25
C ALA A 86 4.72 -9.02 16.21
N ALA A 87 4.79 -9.60 15.01
CA ALA A 87 5.26 -10.97 14.86
C ALA A 87 6.79 -11.10 14.87
N LEU A 88 7.49 -10.07 14.36
CA LEU A 88 8.95 -10.09 14.22
C LEU A 88 9.70 -9.73 15.50
N PHE A 89 9.15 -8.87 16.35
CA PHE A 89 9.86 -8.28 17.48
C PHE A 89 9.14 -8.52 18.79
N GLU A 90 9.91 -8.70 19.84
CA GLU A 90 9.38 -8.87 21.19
C GLU A 90 8.66 -7.60 21.69
N HIS A 91 9.19 -6.42 21.32
CA HIS A 91 8.56 -5.14 21.64
C HIS A 91 8.62 -4.16 20.46
N THR A 92 7.51 -3.46 20.22
CA THR A 92 7.42 -2.37 19.27
C THR A 92 6.88 -1.10 19.96
N ILE A 93 7.45 0.06 19.65
CA ILE A 93 7.07 1.36 20.22
C ILE A 93 6.85 2.33 19.06
N ALA A 94 5.70 3.02 19.04
CA ALA A 94 5.48 4.09 18.07
C ALA A 94 6.38 5.29 18.40
N VAL A 95 7.05 5.83 17.39
CA VAL A 95 7.92 7.00 17.49
C VAL A 95 7.54 8.07 16.46
N GLU A 96 7.79 9.35 16.80
CA GLU A 96 7.41 10.47 15.94
C GLU A 96 8.38 10.68 14.77
N ASP A 97 9.66 10.32 14.94
CA ASP A 97 10.73 10.53 13.98
C ASP A 97 11.57 9.26 13.77
N THR A 98 12.41 9.24 12.75
CA THR A 98 13.32 8.11 12.45
C THR A 98 14.53 8.01 13.37
N GLY A 99 14.67 8.89 14.34
CA GLY A 99 15.71 8.87 15.36
C GLY A 99 15.68 10.10 16.23
N GLY A 100 16.25 9.98 17.44
CA GLY A 100 16.29 11.05 18.42
C GLY A 100 17.23 10.72 19.57
N THR A 101 17.14 11.53 20.64
CA THR A 101 17.87 11.36 21.89
C THR A 101 16.90 11.44 23.07
N GLY A 102 17.13 10.65 24.11
CA GLY A 102 16.24 10.55 25.25
C GLY A 102 15.07 9.59 24.99
N ASP A 103 14.08 9.61 25.87
CA ASP A 103 12.88 8.79 25.74
C ASP A 103 12.01 9.27 24.54
N PRO A 104 11.52 8.38 23.61
CA PRO A 104 11.55 6.92 23.72
C PRO A 104 12.75 6.23 23.06
N TYR A 105 13.72 6.95 22.50
CA TYR A 105 14.81 6.37 21.70
C TYR A 105 15.86 5.62 22.55
N ASP A 106 16.03 6.02 23.81
CA ASP A 106 16.93 5.35 24.72
C ASP A 106 16.46 3.92 25.00
N GLY A 107 17.30 2.95 24.67
CA GLY A 107 16.98 1.54 24.84
C GLY A 107 16.36 0.84 23.60
N LEU A 108 16.10 1.57 22.51
CA LEU A 108 15.74 0.96 21.24
C LEU A 108 16.97 0.28 20.60
N ASN A 109 16.74 -0.84 19.95
CA ASN A 109 17.74 -1.51 19.11
C ASN A 109 17.81 -0.87 17.71
N ALA A 110 16.67 -0.41 17.18
CA ALA A 110 16.57 0.26 15.91
C ALA A 110 15.26 1.06 15.82
N VAL A 111 15.17 1.93 14.81
CA VAL A 111 13.91 2.52 14.34
C VAL A 111 13.64 2.04 12.92
N ILE A 112 12.41 1.66 12.63
CA ILE A 112 11.98 1.17 11.32
C ILE A 112 10.93 2.11 10.74
N GLU A 113 11.17 2.55 9.51
CA GLU A 113 10.24 3.35 8.72
C GLU A 113 9.88 2.61 7.44
N PRO A 114 8.66 2.06 7.34
CA PRO A 114 8.17 1.52 6.07
C PRO A 114 7.68 2.63 5.16
N THR A 115 8.03 2.57 3.88
CA THR A 115 7.56 3.47 2.84
C THR A 115 6.98 2.68 1.68
N LEU A 116 5.97 3.23 0.98
CA LEU A 116 5.42 2.66 -0.24
C LEU A 116 6.07 3.38 -1.43
N GLU A 117 6.93 2.67 -2.18
CA GLU A 117 7.66 3.25 -3.32
C GLU A 117 6.89 3.17 -4.64
N ALA A 118 6.12 2.10 -4.84
CA ALA A 118 5.36 1.91 -6.06
C ALA A 118 4.10 1.07 -5.81
N PHE A 119 3.03 1.47 -6.49
CA PHE A 119 1.79 0.72 -6.62
C PHE A 119 1.39 0.71 -8.09
N GLU A 120 1.26 -0.47 -8.66
CA GLU A 120 0.90 -0.66 -10.06
C GLU A 120 -0.18 -1.73 -10.16
N PHE A 121 -1.09 -1.60 -11.12
CA PHE A 121 -2.09 -2.61 -11.41
C PHE A 121 -2.29 -2.82 -12.90
N SER A 122 -2.82 -3.97 -13.28
CA SER A 122 -3.22 -4.21 -14.66
C SER A 122 -4.58 -4.89 -14.75
N LEU A 123 -5.32 -4.52 -15.80
CA LEU A 123 -6.59 -5.13 -16.16
C LEU A 123 -6.36 -6.30 -17.11
N PRO A 124 -7.28 -7.29 -17.15
CA PRO A 124 -7.20 -8.46 -18.04
C PRO A 124 -6.95 -8.09 -19.51
N ARG A 125 -7.57 -7.00 -19.98
CA ARG A 125 -7.42 -6.52 -21.36
C ARG A 125 -6.05 -5.94 -21.67
N GLN A 126 -5.36 -5.38 -20.68
CA GLN A 126 -4.04 -4.76 -20.83
C GLN A 126 -2.93 -5.81 -20.88
N SER A 127 -3.02 -6.82 -20.02
CA SER A 127 -2.02 -7.88 -19.91
C SER A 127 -2.24 -9.06 -20.86
N ARG A 128 -3.34 -9.05 -21.63
CA ARG A 128 -3.79 -10.20 -22.45
C ARG A 128 -3.95 -11.49 -21.62
N SER A 129 -4.19 -11.34 -20.34
CA SER A 129 -4.49 -12.41 -19.39
C SER A 129 -5.97 -12.32 -18.99
N GLU A 130 -6.48 -13.35 -18.33
CA GLU A 130 -7.83 -13.33 -17.75
C GLU A 130 -7.82 -12.85 -16.30
N GLN A 131 -6.72 -12.21 -15.85
CA GLN A 131 -6.49 -11.87 -14.46
C GLN A 131 -6.30 -10.37 -14.24
N TYR A 132 -6.80 -9.89 -13.12
CA TYR A 132 -6.40 -8.64 -12.50
C TYR A 132 -5.10 -8.87 -11.75
N SER A 133 -4.14 -7.96 -11.87
CA SER A 133 -2.85 -8.09 -11.20
C SER A 133 -2.47 -6.79 -10.52
N VAL A 134 -1.81 -6.91 -9.39
CA VAL A 134 -1.30 -5.79 -8.58
C VAL A 134 0.16 -6.07 -8.21
N TRP A 135 1.00 -5.05 -8.33
CA TRP A 135 2.38 -5.01 -7.87
C TRP A 135 2.53 -3.90 -6.85
N ILE A 136 3.16 -4.23 -5.73
CA ILE A 136 3.45 -3.27 -4.67
C ILE A 136 4.93 -3.35 -4.37
N ARG A 137 5.59 -2.21 -4.22
CA ARG A 137 6.95 -2.14 -3.73
C ARG A 137 7.02 -1.24 -2.52
N TYR A 138 7.35 -1.84 -1.40
CA TYR A 138 7.69 -1.16 -0.17
C TYR A 138 9.20 -1.05 -0.02
N ARG A 139 9.63 -0.12 0.83
CA ARG A 139 10.99 -0.08 1.37
C ARG A 139 10.91 -0.01 2.88
N LEU A 140 11.69 -0.85 3.56
CA LEU A 140 11.88 -0.78 4.99
C LEU A 140 13.23 -0.08 5.24
N ASN A 141 13.19 1.16 5.67
CA ASN A 141 14.36 1.89 6.12
C ASN A 141 14.59 1.55 7.60
N VAL A 142 15.80 1.13 7.92
CA VAL A 142 16.20 0.76 9.28
C VAL A 142 17.29 1.71 9.72
N TYR A 143 17.05 2.38 10.85
CA TYR A 143 17.94 3.39 11.42
C TYR A 143 18.45 2.95 12.78
N LYS A 144 19.60 3.46 13.18
CA LYS A 144 19.99 3.47 14.59
C LYS A 144 19.07 4.42 15.38
N PRO A 145 19.00 4.28 16.72
CA PRO A 145 18.20 5.20 17.53
C PRO A 145 18.56 6.68 17.35
N ASP A 146 19.82 6.98 16.99
CA ASP A 146 20.30 8.35 16.72
C ASP A 146 19.89 8.90 15.33
N GLY A 147 19.13 8.15 14.53
CA GLY A 147 18.69 8.52 13.19
C GLY A 147 19.66 8.15 12.07
N THR A 148 20.78 7.52 12.37
CA THR A 148 21.72 7.07 11.34
C THR A 148 21.12 5.90 10.55
N LEU A 149 20.96 6.04 9.23
CA LEU A 149 20.47 4.96 8.38
C LEU A 149 21.43 3.77 8.36
N ILE A 150 20.94 2.61 8.72
CA ILE A 150 21.66 1.33 8.65
C ILE A 150 21.52 0.74 7.25
N THR A 151 20.29 0.59 6.78
CA THR A 151 19.97 -0.02 5.48
C THR A 151 18.56 0.36 5.04
N GLY A 152 18.33 0.32 3.71
CA GLY A 152 17.00 0.39 3.13
C GLY A 152 16.74 -0.89 2.33
N TRP A 153 15.82 -1.72 2.79
CA TRP A 153 15.49 -2.98 2.14
C TRP A 153 14.22 -2.87 1.31
N PRO A 154 14.31 -3.03 -0.04
CA PRO A 154 13.12 -3.06 -0.88
C PRO A 154 12.41 -4.41 -0.79
N VAL A 155 11.09 -4.38 -0.64
CA VAL A 155 10.21 -5.56 -0.65
C VAL A 155 9.23 -5.41 -1.80
N SER A 156 9.32 -6.28 -2.79
CA SER A 156 8.38 -6.33 -3.90
C SER A 156 7.39 -7.46 -3.67
N ALA A 157 6.12 -7.19 -3.94
CA ALA A 157 5.02 -8.11 -3.75
C ALA A 157 4.09 -8.12 -4.97
N TYR A 158 3.47 -9.26 -5.20
CA TYR A 158 2.61 -9.48 -6.34
C TYR A 158 1.34 -10.22 -5.93
N GLY A 159 0.20 -9.80 -6.50
CA GLY A 159 -1.08 -10.47 -6.33
C GLY A 159 -1.88 -10.50 -7.61
N GLN A 160 -2.65 -11.55 -7.78
CA GLN A 160 -3.56 -11.70 -8.91
C GLN A 160 -4.89 -12.29 -8.49
N SER A 161 -5.92 -12.04 -9.30
CA SER A 161 -7.26 -12.59 -9.12
C SER A 161 -7.94 -12.79 -10.47
N ASP A 162 -8.72 -13.87 -10.60
CA ASP A 162 -9.46 -14.19 -11.79
C ASP A 162 -10.57 -13.17 -12.08
N SER A 163 -10.72 -12.78 -13.32
CA SER A 163 -11.75 -11.83 -13.76
C SER A 163 -13.16 -12.42 -13.81
N GLN A 164 -13.29 -13.74 -13.83
CA GLN A 164 -14.58 -14.44 -14.00
C GLN A 164 -15.29 -14.71 -12.66
N THR A 165 -14.57 -14.70 -11.55
CA THR A 165 -15.09 -15.13 -10.24
C THR A 165 -15.92 -14.03 -9.56
N PHE A 166 -15.53 -12.77 -9.72
CA PHE A 166 -16.15 -11.62 -9.05
C PHE A 166 -16.39 -10.46 -10.03
N GLY A 167 -17.13 -9.42 -9.61
CA GLY A 167 -17.21 -8.17 -10.38
C GLY A 167 -15.84 -7.45 -10.41
N LYS A 168 -15.62 -6.55 -11.38
CA LYS A 168 -14.33 -5.91 -11.67
C LYS A 168 -13.62 -5.34 -10.43
N SER A 169 -14.31 -4.51 -9.64
CA SER A 169 -13.73 -3.92 -8.42
C SER A 169 -13.40 -4.97 -7.37
N LYS A 170 -14.24 -6.01 -7.23
CA LYS A 170 -14.01 -7.09 -6.26
C LYS A 170 -12.84 -8.00 -6.65
N SER A 171 -12.66 -8.29 -7.95
CA SER A 171 -11.49 -9.02 -8.44
C SER A 171 -10.21 -8.21 -8.25
N MET A 172 -10.26 -6.90 -8.48
CA MET A 172 -9.12 -6.03 -8.23
C MET A 172 -8.78 -5.91 -6.73
N GLU A 173 -9.80 -5.79 -5.87
CA GLU A 173 -9.64 -5.85 -4.41
C GLU A 173 -8.95 -7.16 -3.99
N GLN A 174 -9.38 -8.30 -4.51
CA GLN A 174 -8.78 -9.60 -4.19
C GLN A 174 -7.33 -9.71 -4.68
N ALA A 175 -7.01 -9.18 -5.87
CA ALA A 175 -5.63 -9.11 -6.35
C ALA A 175 -4.77 -8.24 -5.42
N THR A 176 -5.31 -7.12 -4.94
CA THR A 176 -4.62 -6.24 -3.99
C THR A 176 -4.38 -6.94 -2.64
N ILE A 177 -5.40 -7.63 -2.11
CA ILE A 177 -5.27 -8.43 -0.87
C ILE A 177 -4.17 -9.49 -1.02
N ASN A 178 -4.11 -10.17 -2.17
CA ASN A 178 -3.09 -11.19 -2.41
C ASN A 178 -1.69 -10.58 -2.48
N ALA A 179 -1.53 -9.39 -3.09
CA ALA A 179 -0.25 -8.67 -3.09
C ALA A 179 0.17 -8.23 -1.67
N LEU A 180 -0.76 -7.73 -0.87
CA LEU A 180 -0.48 -7.36 0.53
C LEU A 180 -0.07 -8.57 1.38
N ARG A 181 -0.72 -9.72 1.20
CA ARG A 181 -0.34 -10.96 1.89
C ARG A 181 1.03 -11.47 1.47
N ASP A 182 1.38 -11.33 0.20
CA ASP A 182 2.72 -11.64 -0.31
C ASP A 182 3.78 -10.70 0.29
N ALA A 183 3.48 -9.39 0.40
CA ALA A 183 4.33 -8.43 1.09
C ALA A 183 4.54 -8.79 2.55
N PHE A 184 3.45 -9.08 3.28
CA PHE A 184 3.49 -9.48 4.68
C PHE A 184 4.39 -10.69 4.90
N ALA A 185 4.17 -11.76 4.13
CA ALA A 185 4.98 -12.99 4.22
C ALA A 185 6.46 -12.71 3.88
N SER A 186 6.72 -11.91 2.85
CA SER A 186 8.07 -11.52 2.43
C SER A 186 8.80 -10.74 3.53
N ILE A 187 8.10 -9.84 4.23
CA ILE A 187 8.66 -9.07 5.34
C ILE A 187 9.00 -9.99 6.51
N VAL A 188 8.03 -10.79 6.97
CA VAL A 188 8.22 -11.66 8.14
C VAL A 188 9.34 -12.68 7.93
N ILE A 189 9.41 -13.29 6.75
CA ILE A 189 10.41 -14.31 6.44
C ILE A 189 11.76 -13.70 6.07
N GLY A 190 11.75 -12.55 5.40
CA GLY A 190 12.93 -11.96 4.78
C GLY A 190 13.70 -11.02 5.70
N PHE A 191 13.04 -10.30 6.61
CA PHE A 191 13.67 -9.27 7.45
C PHE A 191 14.90 -9.79 8.23
N PRO A 192 14.81 -10.89 8.99
CA PRO A 192 15.96 -11.39 9.75
C PRO A 192 17.12 -11.90 8.89
N LYS A 193 16.86 -12.13 7.59
CA LYS A 193 17.85 -12.68 6.65
C LYS A 193 18.61 -11.60 5.88
N GLN A 194 18.20 -10.33 6.01
CA GLN A 194 18.85 -9.24 5.28
C GLN A 194 20.26 -8.99 5.83
N PRO A 195 21.32 -9.00 4.96
CA PRO A 195 22.70 -8.89 5.43
C PRO A 195 22.96 -7.63 6.25
N GLY A 196 22.45 -6.47 5.81
CA GLY A 196 22.62 -5.21 6.53
C GLY A 196 21.92 -5.19 7.90
N ILE A 197 20.75 -5.80 7.98
CA ILE A 197 19.97 -5.94 9.23
C ILE A 197 20.68 -6.92 10.15
N LYS A 198 21.06 -8.10 9.61
CA LYS A 198 21.78 -9.12 10.36
C LYS A 198 23.06 -8.56 10.99
N ALA A 199 23.89 -7.90 10.21
CA ALA A 199 25.16 -7.32 10.68
C ALA A 199 24.98 -6.23 11.76
N ALA A 200 23.88 -5.45 11.67
CA ALA A 200 23.64 -4.34 12.60
C ALA A 200 22.94 -4.76 13.89
N LEU A 201 21.95 -5.65 13.81
CA LEU A 201 21.08 -6.02 14.92
C LEU A 201 21.47 -7.35 15.58
N PHE A 202 22.21 -8.20 14.85
CA PHE A 202 22.68 -9.52 15.32
C PHE A 202 24.17 -9.67 15.01
N PRO A 203 25.05 -8.80 15.53
CA PRO A 203 26.48 -8.99 15.36
C PRO A 203 26.83 -10.38 15.91
N GLU A 204 27.44 -11.23 15.08
CA GLU A 204 27.96 -12.50 15.55
C GLU A 204 28.94 -12.18 16.68
N SER A 205 28.68 -12.71 17.87
CA SER A 205 29.63 -12.63 18.99
C SER A 205 30.90 -13.23 18.46
N GLY A 206 31.93 -12.42 18.26
CA GLY A 206 33.22 -12.92 17.83
C GLY A 206 33.63 -14.03 18.80
N ASP A 207 33.81 -15.22 18.26
CA ASP A 207 34.46 -16.29 19.02
C ASP A 207 35.80 -15.72 19.48
N ASP A 208 35.90 -15.44 20.78
CA ASP A 208 37.16 -15.23 21.45
C ASP A 208 37.99 -16.53 21.32
N GLU A 209 38.65 -16.69 20.17
CA GLU A 209 39.76 -17.62 20.06
C GLU A 209 40.94 -17.00 20.85
N SER A 210 41.02 -17.42 22.08
CA SER A 210 42.24 -17.31 22.91
C SER A 210 42.93 -18.64 23.04
#